data_cc7eccfb25c07a30a0a7865e0b2c1fdb
#
_entry.id   cc7eccfb25c07a30a0a7865e0b2c1fdb
#
_cell.length_a   1.000
_cell.length_b   1.000
_cell.length_c   1.000
_cell.angle_alpha   90.00
_cell.angle_beta   90.00
_cell.angle_gamma   90.00
#
_symmetry.space_group_name_H-M   'P 1'
#
loop_
_entity.id
_entity.type
_entity.pdbx_description
1 polymer ?
#
loop_
_entity_poly.entity_id
_entity_poly.type
_entity_poly.pdbx_seq_one_letter_code
_entity_poly.pdbx_strand_id
1 'polypeptide(L)'
;NGFSMLTFLQFLAEKYLEEKLIMYNQGKRYGQIVFLAGGAGSGKGFAIRNFMEKEKFKVRDVDAWKTAFMKLADTTDKYPEIKGLSLKNPRDVMKIHKFVKDKGIKEKSLDLLLRDVNVKNAPNVIFDITMKDANDIGDVLPKLLEAGYDPKNIHLTWVLTNYAIAIKNNQTRTRTVADDIMLLSHEGAATSMY
;
A
#
# COMPACT_ATOMS: atom_id res chain seq x y z
N ASN A 1 -34.26 28.12 17.56
CA ASN A 1 -32.94 27.54 17.86
C ASN A 1 -32.65 26.44 16.85
N GLY A 2 -32.34 26.83 15.61
CA GLY A 2 -32.03 25.94 14.53
C GLY A 2 -30.52 25.67 14.52
N PHE A 3 -30.09 24.52 15.01
CA PHE A 3 -28.81 23.98 14.60
C PHE A 3 -28.88 23.73 13.10
N SER A 4 -28.15 24.50 12.30
CA SER A 4 -28.13 24.36 10.86
C SER A 4 -27.56 22.97 10.53
N MET A 5 -28.20 22.29 9.55
CA MET A 5 -27.74 20.99 9.04
C MET A 5 -26.25 21.04 8.57
N LEU A 6 -25.80 22.22 8.14
CA LEU A 6 -24.41 22.51 7.81
C LEU A 6 -23.49 22.40 9.06
N THR A 7 -23.92 22.90 10.22
CA THR A 7 -23.15 22.85 11.49
C THR A 7 -23.03 21.41 12.00
N PHE A 8 -24.07 20.59 11.79
CA PHE A 8 -24.06 19.17 12.14
C PHE A 8 -23.15 18.38 11.21
N LEU A 9 -23.17 18.67 9.91
CA LEU A 9 -22.26 18.03 8.93
C LEU A 9 -20.82 18.48 9.13
N GLN A 10 -20.57 19.76 9.49
CA GLN A 10 -19.24 20.23 9.88
C GLN A 10 -18.74 19.54 11.15
N PHE A 11 -19.57 19.45 12.18
CA PHE A 11 -19.23 18.73 13.42
C PHE A 11 -18.96 17.25 13.18
N LEU A 12 -19.74 16.58 12.32
CA LEU A 12 -19.47 15.20 11.94
C LEU A 12 -18.18 15.10 11.13
N ALA A 13 -17.93 16.00 10.19
CA ALA A 13 -16.71 16.01 9.38
C ALA A 13 -15.48 16.25 10.26
N GLU A 14 -15.53 17.20 11.19
CA GLU A 14 -14.46 17.47 12.15
C GLU A 14 -14.22 16.26 13.07
N LYS A 15 -15.27 15.66 13.62
CA LYS A 15 -15.19 14.48 14.46
C LYS A 15 -14.70 13.25 13.71
N TYR A 16 -15.13 13.03 12.46
CA TYR A 16 -14.62 11.95 11.61
C TYR A 16 -13.20 12.22 11.10
N LEU A 17 -12.77 13.48 10.97
CA LEU A 17 -11.39 13.83 10.62
C LEU A 17 -10.43 13.72 11.80
N GLU A 18 -10.91 13.85 13.04
CA GLU A 18 -10.11 13.64 14.25
C GLU A 18 -10.00 12.16 14.65
N GLU A 19 -10.98 11.34 14.33
CA GLU A 19 -10.88 9.88 14.47
C GLU A 19 -10.08 9.30 13.31
N LYS A 20 -8.78 9.53 13.32
CA LYS A 20 -7.88 8.69 12.55
C LYS A 20 -8.08 7.27 13.07
N LEU A 21 -8.52 6.39 12.22
CA LEU A 21 -8.84 5.00 12.54
C LEU A 21 -7.53 4.21 12.76
N ILE A 22 -6.83 4.58 13.82
CA ILE A 22 -5.62 3.91 14.24
C ILE A 22 -6.05 2.83 15.19
N MET A 23 -6.16 1.65 14.67
CA MET A 23 -6.32 0.46 15.48
C MET A 23 -4.97 0.12 16.13
N TYR A 24 -4.53 0.97 17.07
CA TYR A 24 -3.48 0.55 17.97
C TYR A 24 -4.11 -0.30 19.07
N ASN A 25 -3.58 -1.48 19.20
CA ASN A 25 -3.79 -2.26 20.41
C ASN A 25 -3.35 -1.38 21.60
N GLN A 26 -4.24 -1.12 22.55
CA GLN A 26 -4.01 -0.26 23.71
C GLN A 26 -2.67 -0.63 24.36
N GLY A 27 -1.63 0.14 24.14
CA GLY A 27 -0.39 0.03 24.91
C GLY A 27 0.94 0.09 24.18
N LYS A 28 1.07 -0.31 22.93
CA LYS A 28 2.35 -0.23 22.21
C LYS A 28 2.25 0.70 21.00
N ARG A 29 2.95 1.85 21.09
CA ARG A 29 3.05 2.82 19.98
C ARG A 29 3.98 2.39 18.86
N TYR A 30 4.75 1.32 19.03
CA TYR A 30 5.79 0.86 18.10
C TYR A 30 5.65 -0.63 17.80
N GLY A 31 6.16 -1.05 16.68
CA GLY A 31 6.09 -2.44 16.24
C GLY A 31 4.74 -2.84 15.65
N GLN A 32 3.97 -1.88 15.17
CA GLN A 32 2.69 -2.13 14.49
C GLN A 32 2.93 -2.46 13.02
N ILE A 33 2.34 -3.54 12.56
CA ILE A 33 2.33 -3.93 11.15
C ILE A 33 0.90 -3.84 10.63
N VAL A 34 0.72 -3.15 9.51
CA VAL A 34 -0.56 -3.10 8.81
C VAL A 34 -0.38 -3.61 7.40
N PHE A 35 -1.01 -4.73 7.08
CA PHE A 35 -1.21 -5.14 5.70
C PHE A 35 -2.44 -4.43 5.17
N LEU A 36 -2.23 -3.42 4.33
CA LEU A 36 -3.31 -2.65 3.72
C LEU A 36 -3.64 -3.25 2.36
N ALA A 37 -4.66 -4.06 2.33
CA ALA A 37 -5.13 -4.81 1.17
C ALA A 37 -6.18 -4.04 0.36
N GLY A 38 -6.27 -4.34 -0.93
CA GLY A 38 -7.30 -3.81 -1.81
C GLY A 38 -6.85 -3.74 -3.27
N GLY A 39 -7.78 -3.93 -4.19
CA GLY A 39 -7.54 -3.90 -5.63
C GLY A 39 -6.98 -2.57 -6.13
N ALA A 40 -6.53 -2.55 -7.38
CA ALA A 40 -6.07 -1.32 -8.02
C ALA A 40 -7.19 -0.27 -8.04
N GLY A 41 -6.89 0.99 -7.69
CA GLY A 41 -7.89 2.06 -7.64
C GLY A 41 -8.82 2.05 -6.43
N SER A 42 -8.68 1.10 -5.48
CA SER A 42 -9.57 0.98 -4.31
C SER A 42 -9.48 2.14 -3.32
N GLY A 43 -8.46 2.98 -3.41
CA GLY A 43 -8.30 4.12 -2.50
C GLY A 43 -7.35 3.87 -1.32
N LYS A 44 -6.50 2.83 -1.33
CA LYS A 44 -5.50 2.58 -0.29
C LYS A 44 -4.67 3.82 0.06
N GLY A 45 -4.14 4.51 -0.95
CA GLY A 45 -3.39 5.75 -0.73
C GLY A 45 -4.21 6.86 -0.09
N PHE A 46 -5.52 6.94 -0.35
CA PHE A 46 -6.43 7.85 0.33
C PHE A 46 -6.60 7.44 1.80
N ALA A 47 -6.80 6.14 2.06
CA ALA A 47 -6.90 5.60 3.42
C ALA A 47 -5.65 5.90 4.25
N ILE A 48 -4.46 5.69 3.69
CA ILE A 48 -3.19 6.01 4.37
C ILE A 48 -3.11 7.50 4.74
N ARG A 49 -3.47 8.40 3.82
CA ARG A 49 -3.34 9.84 4.06
C ARG A 49 -4.36 10.40 5.04
N ASN A 50 -5.57 9.85 5.05
CA ASN A 50 -6.70 10.45 5.77
C ASN A 50 -7.07 9.72 7.05
N PHE A 51 -6.81 8.40 7.12
CA PHE A 51 -7.25 7.57 8.25
C PHE A 51 -6.11 6.96 9.06
N MET A 52 -4.85 7.10 8.60
CA MET A 52 -3.68 6.57 9.29
C MET A 52 -2.71 7.70 9.65
N GLU A 53 -2.01 7.57 10.77
CA GLU A 53 -0.90 8.47 11.14
C GLU A 53 0.33 8.13 10.28
N LYS A 54 0.26 8.51 9.01
CA LYS A 54 1.28 8.19 8.01
C LYS A 54 2.70 8.53 8.47
N GLU A 55 2.86 9.62 9.21
CA GLU A 55 4.13 10.10 9.74
C GLU A 55 4.76 9.16 10.77
N LYS A 56 3.96 8.29 11.39
CA LYS A 56 4.42 7.29 12.36
C LYS A 56 4.71 5.93 11.73
N PHE A 57 4.42 5.76 10.43
CA PHE A 57 4.60 4.52 9.70
C PHE A 57 5.59 4.66 8.55
N LYS A 58 6.40 3.64 8.35
CA LYS A 58 7.10 3.44 7.08
C LYS A 58 6.15 2.76 6.12
N VAL A 59 5.83 3.40 5.01
CA VAL A 59 4.99 2.80 3.97
C VAL A 59 5.90 2.01 3.03
N ARG A 60 5.69 0.69 2.96
CA ARG A 60 6.35 -0.18 2.01
C ARG A 60 5.42 -0.39 0.81
N ASP A 61 5.71 0.36 -0.25
CA ASP A 61 5.05 0.26 -1.55
C ASP A 61 6.10 -0.18 -2.59
N VAL A 62 5.96 -1.41 -3.09
CA VAL A 62 6.86 -1.94 -4.13
C VAL A 62 6.71 -1.16 -5.43
N ASP A 63 5.57 -0.56 -5.68
CA ASP A 63 5.33 0.26 -6.86
C ASP A 63 6.13 1.57 -6.87
N ALA A 64 6.48 2.11 -5.71
CA ALA A 64 7.36 3.28 -5.61
C ALA A 64 8.75 3.02 -6.24
N TRP A 65 9.22 1.78 -6.20
CA TRP A 65 10.48 1.38 -6.83
C TRP A 65 10.43 1.47 -8.35
N LYS A 66 9.27 1.23 -8.98
CA LYS A 66 9.10 1.41 -10.42
C LYS A 66 9.44 2.85 -10.84
N THR A 67 8.90 3.82 -10.11
CA THR A 67 9.17 5.24 -10.36
C THR A 67 10.63 5.59 -10.11
N ALA A 68 11.24 5.05 -9.05
CA ALA A 68 12.64 5.29 -8.73
C ALA A 68 13.58 4.75 -9.81
N PHE A 69 13.35 3.52 -10.30
CA PHE A 69 14.17 2.95 -11.37
C PHE A 69 14.00 3.66 -12.70
N MET A 70 12.78 4.08 -13.05
CA MET A 70 12.56 4.88 -14.26
C MET A 70 13.32 6.21 -14.21
N LYS A 71 13.20 6.94 -13.10
CA LYS A 71 13.99 8.16 -12.89
C LYS A 71 15.49 7.92 -13.09
N LEU A 72 16.00 6.84 -12.51
CA LEU A 72 17.41 6.50 -12.63
C LEU A 72 17.80 6.14 -14.07
N ALA A 73 16.94 5.39 -14.79
CA ALA A 73 17.15 5.05 -16.19
C ALA A 73 17.13 6.29 -17.11
N ASP A 74 16.24 7.24 -16.84
CA ASP A 74 16.11 8.47 -17.63
C ASP A 74 17.26 9.45 -17.40
N THR A 75 17.85 9.47 -16.19
CA THR A 75 18.91 10.41 -15.81
C THR A 75 20.31 9.82 -15.92
N THR A 76 20.46 8.55 -16.18
CA THR A 76 21.73 7.84 -16.30
C THR A 76 21.70 6.83 -17.45
N ASP A 77 22.85 6.25 -17.79
CA ASP A 77 22.91 5.13 -18.74
C ASP A 77 22.66 3.76 -18.08
N LYS A 78 22.23 3.75 -16.83
CA LYS A 78 21.81 2.52 -16.15
C LYS A 78 20.40 2.14 -16.57
N TYR A 79 20.20 0.85 -16.76
CA TYR A 79 18.88 0.25 -17.06
C TYR A 79 18.27 0.75 -18.39
N PRO A 80 18.99 0.64 -19.51
CA PRO A 80 18.52 1.08 -20.82
C PRO A 80 17.22 0.38 -21.24
N GLU A 81 16.95 -0.83 -20.72
CA GLU A 81 15.76 -1.63 -20.99
C GLU A 81 14.43 -1.01 -20.51
N ILE A 82 14.50 -0.03 -19.62
CA ILE A 82 13.32 0.70 -19.11
C ILE A 82 13.37 2.20 -19.36
N LYS A 83 14.42 2.70 -20.03
CA LYS A 83 14.60 4.12 -20.38
C LYS A 83 13.50 4.57 -21.33
N GLY A 84 12.89 5.72 -21.05
CA GLY A 84 11.83 6.30 -21.89
C GLY A 84 10.47 5.58 -21.82
N LEU A 85 10.30 4.56 -20.96
CA LEU A 85 9.00 3.93 -20.75
C LEU A 85 8.07 4.85 -19.97
N SER A 86 6.74 4.65 -20.10
CA SER A 86 5.72 5.47 -19.47
C SER A 86 4.82 4.69 -18.51
N LEU A 87 4.62 5.20 -17.31
CA LEU A 87 3.65 4.64 -16.35
C LEU A 87 2.18 4.88 -16.77
N LYS A 88 1.94 5.67 -17.81
CA LYS A 88 0.62 5.87 -18.41
C LYS A 88 0.29 4.80 -19.46
N ASN A 89 1.28 4.07 -19.95
CA ASN A 89 1.09 3.01 -20.94
C ASN A 89 1.06 1.65 -20.24
N PRO A 90 -0.05 0.91 -20.28
CA PRO A 90 -0.16 -0.38 -19.60
C PRO A 90 0.90 -1.41 -20.03
N ARG A 91 1.31 -1.43 -21.29
CA ARG A 91 2.36 -2.33 -21.79
C ARG A 91 3.73 -2.01 -21.15
N ASP A 92 4.04 -0.73 -21.03
CA ASP A 92 5.29 -0.28 -20.39
C ASP A 92 5.26 -0.57 -18.90
N VAL A 93 4.11 -0.37 -18.22
CA VAL A 93 3.92 -0.75 -16.81
C VAL A 93 4.21 -2.23 -16.59
N MET A 94 3.78 -3.10 -17.51
CA MET A 94 4.08 -4.55 -17.41
C MET A 94 5.58 -4.84 -17.56
N LYS A 95 6.28 -4.18 -18.50
CA LYS A 95 7.74 -4.32 -18.66
C LYS A 95 8.49 -3.86 -17.42
N ILE A 96 8.12 -2.70 -16.87
CA ILE A 96 8.71 -2.16 -15.65
C ILE A 96 8.42 -3.08 -14.46
N HIS A 97 7.22 -3.63 -14.37
CA HIS A 97 6.86 -4.60 -13.33
C HIS A 97 7.76 -5.85 -13.38
N LYS A 98 7.91 -6.41 -14.58
CA LYS A 98 8.80 -7.56 -14.80
C LYS A 98 10.24 -7.22 -14.40
N PHE A 99 10.76 -6.06 -14.85
CA PHE A 99 12.09 -5.60 -14.49
C PHE A 99 12.30 -5.52 -12.97
N VAL A 100 11.37 -4.88 -12.23
CA VAL A 100 11.44 -4.76 -10.76
C VAL A 100 11.38 -6.14 -10.08
N LYS A 101 10.55 -7.05 -10.61
CA LYS A 101 10.46 -8.44 -10.13
C LYS A 101 11.77 -9.19 -10.36
N ASP A 102 12.34 -9.11 -11.57
CA ASP A 102 13.59 -9.80 -11.93
C ASP A 102 14.79 -9.29 -11.09
N LYS A 103 14.74 -8.04 -10.61
CA LYS A 103 15.73 -7.50 -9.65
C LYS A 103 15.55 -7.99 -8.21
N GLY A 104 14.49 -8.73 -7.90
CA GLY A 104 14.19 -9.21 -6.54
C GLY A 104 13.93 -8.09 -5.55
N ILE A 105 13.30 -6.99 -5.98
CA ILE A 105 13.13 -5.80 -5.13
C ILE A 105 12.17 -6.06 -3.98
N LYS A 106 11.16 -6.91 -4.16
CA LYS A 106 10.21 -7.28 -3.09
C LYS A 106 10.98 -7.86 -1.90
N GLU A 107 11.87 -8.80 -2.15
CA GLU A 107 12.66 -9.49 -1.13
C GLU A 107 13.73 -8.56 -0.54
N LYS A 108 14.55 -7.95 -1.38
CA LYS A 108 15.62 -7.04 -0.94
C LYS A 108 15.13 -5.86 -0.11
N SER A 109 13.98 -5.30 -0.46
CA SER A 109 13.39 -4.19 0.30
C SER A 109 12.87 -4.64 1.67
N LEU A 110 12.40 -5.89 1.78
CA LEU A 110 12.01 -6.48 3.05
C LEU A 110 13.24 -6.76 3.93
N ASP A 111 14.26 -7.39 3.38
CA ASP A 111 15.49 -7.69 4.10
C ASP A 111 16.17 -6.40 4.62
N LEU A 112 16.18 -5.33 3.79
CA LEU A 112 16.66 -4.02 4.23
C LEU A 112 15.82 -3.41 5.36
N LEU A 113 14.49 -3.56 5.29
CA LEU A 113 13.59 -3.08 6.34
C LEU A 113 13.84 -3.80 7.66
N LEU A 114 14.07 -5.12 7.60
CA LEU A 114 14.19 -5.98 8.79
C LEU A 114 15.61 -6.06 9.35
N ARG A 115 16.63 -5.66 8.61
CA ARG A 115 18.04 -5.79 8.99
C ARG A 115 18.36 -5.28 10.39
N ASP A 116 17.80 -4.14 10.78
CA ASP A 116 18.09 -3.47 12.05
C ASP A 116 16.90 -3.58 13.05
N VAL A 117 15.90 -4.41 12.73
CA VAL A 117 14.73 -4.62 13.60
C VAL A 117 15.11 -5.54 14.74
N ASN A 118 14.68 -5.20 15.94
CA ASN A 118 14.73 -6.04 17.13
C ASN A 118 13.63 -5.61 18.09
N VAL A 119 13.44 -6.35 19.18
CA VAL A 119 12.38 -6.12 20.19
C VAL A 119 12.34 -4.66 20.72
N LYS A 120 13.49 -3.96 20.75
CA LYS A 120 13.61 -2.57 21.22
C LYS A 120 13.45 -1.54 20.09
N ASN A 121 13.65 -1.95 18.85
CA ASN A 121 13.64 -1.09 17.67
C ASN A 121 12.82 -1.73 16.55
N ALA A 122 11.51 -1.76 16.74
CA ALA A 122 10.56 -2.26 15.75
C ALA A 122 9.75 -1.08 15.19
N PRO A 123 10.04 -0.59 13.97
CA PRO A 123 9.27 0.49 13.36
C PRO A 123 7.85 0.03 13.02
N ASN A 124 6.91 0.98 13.01
CA ASN A 124 5.59 0.72 12.46
C ASN A 124 5.68 0.68 10.92
N VAL A 125 5.06 -0.30 10.30
CA VAL A 125 5.12 -0.49 8.84
C VAL A 125 3.74 -0.73 8.26
N ILE A 126 3.43 -0.03 7.17
CA ILE A 126 2.30 -0.33 6.31
C ILE A 126 2.83 -1.04 5.06
N PHE A 127 2.36 -2.25 4.83
CA PHE A 127 2.55 -2.97 3.57
C PHE A 127 1.36 -2.65 2.67
N ASP A 128 1.58 -1.80 1.65
CA ASP A 128 0.55 -1.53 0.63
C ASP A 128 0.58 -2.70 -0.38
N ILE A 129 -0.44 -3.57 -0.29
CA ILE A 129 -0.56 -4.78 -1.08
C ILE A 129 -1.90 -4.82 -1.82
N THR A 130 -1.99 -5.60 -2.88
CA THR A 130 -3.27 -5.88 -3.53
C THR A 130 -4.04 -6.98 -2.82
N MET A 131 -3.34 -7.88 -2.15
CA MET A 131 -3.90 -9.12 -1.62
C MET A 131 -4.57 -9.96 -2.71
N LYS A 132 -4.02 -9.92 -3.91
CA LYS A 132 -4.48 -10.74 -5.04
C LYS A 132 -4.31 -12.24 -4.75
N ASP A 133 -3.34 -12.57 -3.93
CA ASP A 133 -2.97 -13.91 -3.49
C ASP A 133 -2.62 -13.87 -2.00
N ALA A 134 -3.02 -14.88 -1.23
CA ALA A 134 -2.70 -15.00 0.19
C ALA A 134 -1.18 -15.03 0.44
N ASN A 135 -0.39 -15.45 -0.54
CA ASN A 135 1.08 -15.41 -0.48
C ASN A 135 1.63 -13.98 -0.35
N ASP A 136 0.86 -12.94 -0.67
CA ASP A 136 1.26 -11.55 -0.41
C ASP A 136 1.57 -11.28 1.07
N ILE A 137 0.90 -12.02 1.97
CA ILE A 137 1.18 -12.02 3.42
C ILE A 137 2.04 -13.22 3.79
N GLY A 138 1.74 -14.41 3.26
CA GLY A 138 2.42 -15.67 3.61
C GLY A 138 3.94 -15.62 3.45
N ASP A 139 4.45 -14.91 2.43
CA ASP A 139 5.89 -14.74 2.19
C ASP A 139 6.56 -13.75 3.16
N VAL A 140 5.78 -12.86 3.77
CA VAL A 140 6.30 -11.76 4.59
C VAL A 140 6.16 -12.04 6.07
N LEU A 141 5.03 -12.63 6.48
CA LEU A 141 4.68 -12.84 7.88
C LEU A 141 5.73 -13.63 8.68
N PRO A 142 6.28 -14.76 8.19
CA PRO A 142 7.30 -15.50 8.93
C PRO A 142 8.53 -14.64 9.23
N LYS A 143 8.98 -13.84 8.26
CA LYS A 143 10.15 -12.96 8.42
C LYS A 143 9.91 -11.84 9.44
N LEU A 144 8.68 -11.32 9.53
CA LEU A 144 8.30 -10.33 10.54
C LEU A 144 8.34 -10.93 11.94
N LEU A 145 7.81 -12.13 12.11
CA LEU A 145 7.81 -12.84 13.40
C LEU A 145 9.23 -13.19 13.83
N GLU A 146 10.07 -13.68 12.92
CA GLU A 146 11.49 -13.97 13.16
C GLU A 146 12.26 -12.70 13.56
N ALA A 147 11.96 -11.54 12.96
CA ALA A 147 12.54 -10.26 13.32
C ALA A 147 12.07 -9.73 14.69
N GLY A 148 11.08 -10.37 15.34
CA GLY A 148 10.61 -10.02 16.68
C GLY A 148 9.36 -9.16 16.74
N TYR A 149 8.60 -9.02 15.65
CA TYR A 149 7.27 -8.41 15.71
C TYR A 149 6.28 -9.30 16.45
N ASP A 150 5.50 -8.69 17.34
CA ASP A 150 4.46 -9.39 18.10
C ASP A 150 3.25 -9.67 17.17
N PRO A 151 2.76 -10.92 17.06
CA PRO A 151 1.58 -11.25 16.27
C PRO A 151 0.34 -10.41 16.60
N LYS A 152 0.21 -9.98 17.87
CA LYS A 152 -0.90 -9.12 18.33
C LYS A 152 -0.87 -7.72 17.74
N ASN A 153 0.26 -7.30 17.20
CA ASN A 153 0.46 -6.00 16.57
C ASN A 153 0.45 -6.08 15.04
N ILE A 154 0.02 -7.21 14.48
CA ILE A 154 -0.10 -7.40 13.03
C ILE A 154 -1.58 -7.34 12.65
N HIS A 155 -1.89 -6.39 11.78
CA HIS A 155 -3.25 -6.06 11.38
C HIS A 155 -3.41 -6.25 9.87
N LEU A 156 -4.56 -6.80 9.48
CA LEU A 156 -4.99 -6.86 8.08
C LEU A 156 -6.17 -5.92 7.91
N THR A 157 -6.01 -4.94 7.05
CA THR A 157 -7.04 -3.94 6.73
C THR A 157 -7.38 -4.00 5.26
N TRP A 158 -8.63 -4.19 4.91
CA TRP A 158 -9.10 -4.25 3.54
C TRP A 158 -9.83 -2.97 3.13
N VAL A 159 -9.35 -2.30 2.09
CA VAL A 159 -10.03 -1.17 1.47
C VAL A 159 -10.94 -1.67 0.36
N LEU A 160 -12.19 -1.88 0.72
CA LEU A 160 -13.24 -2.29 -0.20
C LEU A 160 -13.82 -1.07 -0.92
N THR A 161 -13.93 -1.16 -2.23
CA THR A 161 -14.45 -0.08 -3.08
C THR A 161 -15.30 -0.67 -4.21
N ASN A 162 -16.36 0.05 -4.58
CA ASN A 162 -17.14 -0.28 -5.76
C ASN A 162 -16.23 -0.25 -7.00
N TYR A 163 -16.33 -1.30 -7.84
CA TYR A 163 -15.43 -1.47 -9.00
C TYR A 163 -15.54 -0.32 -10.02
N ALA A 164 -16.73 0.23 -10.24
CA ALA A 164 -16.90 1.38 -11.12
C ALA A 164 -16.16 2.63 -10.60
N ILE A 165 -16.12 2.82 -9.29
CA ILE A 165 -15.34 3.88 -8.65
C ILE A 165 -13.84 3.61 -8.79
N ALA A 166 -13.42 2.37 -8.65
CA ALA A 166 -12.02 1.98 -8.81
C ALA A 166 -11.52 2.24 -10.25
N ILE A 167 -12.32 1.94 -11.28
CA ILE A 167 -12.03 2.28 -12.69
C ILE A 167 -11.84 3.79 -12.85
N LYS A 168 -12.79 4.59 -12.37
CA LYS A 168 -12.71 6.06 -12.44
C LYS A 168 -11.45 6.59 -11.75
N ASN A 169 -11.15 6.06 -10.58
CA ASN A 169 -9.93 6.42 -9.84
C ASN A 169 -8.67 6.05 -10.64
N ASN A 170 -8.66 4.88 -11.31
CA ASN A 170 -7.53 4.45 -12.12
C ASN A 170 -7.22 5.40 -13.27
N GLN A 171 -8.26 5.94 -13.93
CA GLN A 171 -8.11 6.87 -15.06
C GLN A 171 -7.46 8.20 -14.65
N THR A 172 -7.68 8.65 -13.42
CA THR A 172 -7.17 9.93 -12.91
C THR A 172 -5.76 9.84 -12.32
N ARG A 173 -5.21 8.60 -12.17
CA ARG A 173 -3.89 8.38 -11.56
C ARG A 173 -2.75 8.74 -12.51
N THR A 174 -1.58 9.03 -11.92
CA THR A 174 -0.33 9.19 -12.66
C THR A 174 0.16 7.89 -13.29
N ARG A 175 -0.25 6.75 -12.72
CA ARG A 175 -0.01 5.41 -13.23
C ARG A 175 -1.34 4.71 -13.46
N THR A 176 -1.60 4.25 -14.66
CA THR A 176 -2.78 3.48 -15.02
C THR A 176 -2.48 1.98 -15.00
N VAL A 177 -3.49 1.20 -14.67
CA VAL A 177 -3.49 -0.27 -14.72
C VAL A 177 -4.48 -0.69 -15.79
N ALA A 178 -4.18 -1.70 -16.59
CA ALA A 178 -5.10 -2.24 -17.58
C ALA A 178 -6.35 -2.82 -16.90
N ASP A 179 -7.49 -2.72 -17.54
CA ASP A 179 -8.80 -3.05 -16.95
C ASP A 179 -8.90 -4.53 -16.55
N ASP A 180 -8.34 -5.44 -17.36
CA ASP A 180 -8.24 -6.87 -17.05
C ASP A 180 -7.41 -7.14 -15.79
N ILE A 181 -6.29 -6.43 -15.62
CA ILE A 181 -5.45 -6.52 -14.43
C ILE A 181 -6.17 -5.91 -13.22
N MET A 182 -6.93 -4.83 -13.43
CA MET A 182 -7.77 -4.25 -12.36
C MET A 182 -8.79 -5.26 -11.86
N LEU A 183 -9.54 -5.88 -12.77
CA LEU A 183 -10.55 -6.88 -12.42
C LEU A 183 -9.92 -8.02 -11.63
N LEU A 184 -8.85 -8.62 -12.16
CA LEU A 184 -8.11 -9.69 -11.48
C LEU A 184 -7.60 -9.29 -10.10
N SER A 185 -7.21 -8.02 -9.91
CA SER A 185 -6.73 -7.54 -8.60
C SER A 185 -7.86 -7.41 -7.58
N HIS A 186 -9.07 -7.03 -8.02
CA HIS A 186 -10.25 -6.94 -7.15
C HIS A 186 -10.83 -8.30 -6.82
N GLU A 187 -10.97 -9.18 -7.81
CA GLU A 187 -11.42 -10.57 -7.62
C GLU A 187 -10.48 -11.33 -6.70
N GLY A 188 -9.17 -11.25 -6.95
CA GLY A 188 -8.18 -11.91 -6.11
C GLY A 188 -8.17 -11.38 -4.69
N ALA A 189 -8.31 -10.04 -4.49
CA ALA A 189 -8.43 -9.46 -3.16
C ALA A 189 -9.69 -9.95 -2.44
N ALA A 190 -10.83 -10.00 -3.13
CA ALA A 190 -12.06 -10.51 -2.54
C ALA A 190 -11.92 -12.00 -2.16
N THR A 191 -11.41 -12.84 -3.07
CA THR A 191 -11.21 -14.27 -2.82
C THR A 191 -10.24 -14.55 -1.66
N SER A 192 -9.19 -13.72 -1.52
CA SER A 192 -8.18 -13.92 -0.45
C SER A 192 -8.62 -13.38 0.91
N MET A 193 -9.64 -12.49 0.94
CA MET A 193 -10.15 -11.89 2.17
C MET A 193 -11.37 -12.60 2.74
N TYR A 194 -12.09 -13.41 1.95
CA TYR A 194 -13.20 -14.29 2.37
C TYR A 194 -12.72 -15.74 2.54
#